data_c1a44e7e5afa8432346a1b8de32d865d
#
_entry.id   c1a44e7e5afa8432346a1b8de32d865d
#
_cell.length_a   1.000
_cell.length_b   1.000
_cell.length_c   1.000
_cell.angle_alpha   90.00
_cell.angle_beta   90.00
_cell.angle_gamma   90.00
#
_symmetry.space_group_name_H-M   'P 1'
#
loop_
_entity.id
_entity.type
_entity.pdbx_description
1 polymer ?
#
loop_
_entity_poly.entity_id
_entity_poly.type
_entity_poly.pdbx_seq_one_letter_code
_entity_poly.pdbx_strand_id
1 'polypeptide(L)'
;MTTKPKKWRCALLAAAMALASSTPALAQETFKIGIVSFLSGQAAESFGVPAVNGAKILVDAFNKGQAPAPYNKPGFGGLKIEAVYVDEAGGATKQVQELRNLYEREKVDVVVGYVGSGDCLAVAPVAEEMKRFLILYDCGTPRIFEENKYKYVFRTASHATMDNVALGRYLKSRNVKVERYNTINQDYAWGQDSRKDFVLTMEQLYKGAKMEADLLPKFGAGQYGTEISALSTKPADILHSSLWGGDLQAFILQANARGVFQKQTGVFSAADHVLPGLGEKMPNGVILGARGAYGLMSPKSALNDWWFGLYEKAYNVYPVQAPYRMAQALLGLKAATEKAMATNGGKKPTQEQLAAALRGSQWESPAGTIRMNLGDGQQATQDTAIGKTRYDPAKKMVVLDDIQRFGAECVNPPATMNSEEWIKAGFPGAKC
;
A
#
# COMPACT_ATOMS: atom_id res chain seq x y z
N MET A 1 13.40 -106.65 6.75
CA MET A 1 12.63 -105.65 6.01
C MET A 1 12.67 -104.38 6.80
N THR A 2 13.42 -103.40 6.37
CA THR A 2 13.83 -102.22 7.10
C THR A 2 13.02 -101.05 6.64
N THR A 3 12.30 -100.44 7.52
CA THR A 3 11.70 -99.16 7.28
C THR A 3 12.36 -98.03 8.07
N LYS A 4 12.98 -97.09 7.37
CA LYS A 4 13.59 -95.90 7.95
C LYS A 4 12.56 -94.87 8.36
N PRO A 5 12.72 -94.10 9.50
CA PRO A 5 11.84 -93.02 9.85
C PRO A 5 12.25 -91.71 9.15
N LYS A 6 11.25 -91.02 8.59
CA LYS A 6 11.40 -89.68 8.01
C LYS A 6 11.63 -88.62 9.10
N LYS A 7 12.73 -87.88 9.02
CA LYS A 7 13.02 -86.71 9.87
C LYS A 7 12.17 -85.54 9.36
N TRP A 8 11.30 -85.06 10.17
CA TRP A 8 10.64 -83.77 9.95
C TRP A 8 11.56 -82.65 10.44
N ARG A 9 12.00 -81.83 9.52
CA ARG A 9 12.66 -80.56 9.83
C ARG A 9 11.60 -79.49 10.02
N CYS A 10 11.41 -79.02 11.28
CA CYS A 10 10.66 -77.82 11.60
C CYS A 10 11.47 -76.63 11.06
N ALA A 11 10.99 -75.97 9.99
CA ALA A 11 11.48 -74.69 9.58
C ALA A 11 10.77 -73.65 10.41
N LEU A 12 11.45 -73.04 11.35
CA LEU A 12 11.06 -71.82 12.04
C LEU A 12 11.16 -70.63 11.07
N LEU A 13 10.02 -70.22 10.50
CA LEU A 13 9.90 -68.93 9.84
C LEU A 13 9.91 -67.84 10.89
N ALA A 14 11.03 -67.15 11.06
CA ALA A 14 11.14 -65.90 11.77
C ALA A 14 10.47 -64.83 10.90
N ALA A 15 9.20 -64.50 11.22
CA ALA A 15 8.51 -63.33 10.66
C ALA A 15 9.15 -62.09 11.31
N ALA A 16 10.14 -61.50 10.62
CA ALA A 16 10.59 -60.16 10.98
C ALA A 16 9.46 -59.17 10.60
N MET A 17 8.64 -58.81 11.63
CA MET A 17 7.77 -57.63 11.55
C MET A 17 8.67 -56.38 11.43
N ALA A 18 8.85 -55.91 10.20
CA ALA A 18 9.31 -54.55 9.95
C ALA A 18 8.20 -53.61 10.45
N LEU A 19 8.33 -53.15 11.70
CA LEU A 19 7.66 -51.95 12.19
C LEU A 19 8.20 -50.80 11.34
N ALA A 20 7.52 -50.51 10.22
CA ALA A 20 7.64 -49.23 9.55
C ALA A 20 7.19 -48.19 10.56
N SER A 21 8.16 -47.60 11.27
CA SER A 21 7.96 -46.38 12.03
C SER A 21 7.55 -45.30 11.04
N SER A 22 6.25 -45.17 10.81
CA SER A 22 5.65 -43.99 10.20
C SER A 22 5.97 -42.84 11.18
N THR A 23 7.12 -42.20 11.00
CA THR A 23 7.32 -40.88 11.59
C THR A 23 6.14 -40.03 11.11
N PRO A 24 5.31 -39.50 12.01
CA PRO A 24 4.31 -38.55 11.58
C PRO A 24 5.08 -37.47 10.82
N ALA A 25 4.74 -37.26 9.57
CA ALA A 25 5.22 -36.10 8.84
C ALA A 25 4.76 -34.90 9.68
N LEU A 26 5.66 -34.30 10.45
CA LEU A 26 5.38 -33.07 11.14
C LEU A 26 4.92 -32.11 10.05
N ALA A 27 3.63 -31.76 10.06
CA ALA A 27 3.10 -30.80 9.13
C ALA A 27 4.05 -29.58 9.17
N GLN A 28 4.67 -29.27 8.03
CA GLN A 28 5.63 -28.16 7.99
C GLN A 28 4.90 -26.92 8.50
N GLU A 29 5.43 -26.32 9.55
CA GLU A 29 4.83 -25.12 10.15
C GLU A 29 4.72 -24.03 9.05
N THR A 30 3.54 -23.45 8.88
CA THR A 30 3.27 -22.43 7.87
C THR A 30 3.13 -21.06 8.52
N PHE A 31 3.37 -20.01 7.75
CA PHE A 31 3.08 -18.63 8.14
C PHE A 31 1.83 -18.17 7.39
N LYS A 32 0.72 -18.04 8.07
CA LYS A 32 -0.58 -17.72 7.47
C LYS A 32 -0.87 -16.22 7.52
N ILE A 33 -1.16 -15.61 6.37
CA ILE A 33 -1.41 -14.16 6.22
C ILE A 33 -2.85 -13.94 5.78
N GLY A 34 -3.59 -13.07 6.47
CA GLY A 34 -4.83 -12.49 5.98
C GLY A 34 -4.52 -11.26 5.13
N ILE A 35 -4.94 -11.25 3.87
CA ILE A 35 -4.75 -10.11 2.96
C ILE A 35 -6.12 -9.49 2.68
N VAL A 36 -6.30 -8.23 3.09
CA VAL A 36 -7.57 -7.50 2.96
C VAL A 36 -7.39 -6.34 2.00
N SER A 37 -8.22 -6.28 0.96
CA SER A 37 -8.28 -5.18 0.00
C SER A 37 -9.62 -5.20 -0.75
N PHE A 38 -9.95 -4.15 -1.47
CA PHE A 38 -11.20 -4.11 -2.24
C PHE A 38 -11.17 -5.13 -3.39
N LEU A 39 -12.06 -6.12 -3.34
CA LEU A 39 -12.27 -7.12 -4.40
C LEU A 39 -13.57 -6.89 -5.15
N SER A 40 -14.43 -6.01 -4.64
CA SER A 40 -15.69 -5.59 -5.26
C SER A 40 -15.91 -4.08 -5.11
N GLY A 41 -16.87 -3.53 -5.86
CA GLY A 41 -17.18 -2.10 -5.86
C GLY A 41 -16.18 -1.26 -6.67
N GLN A 42 -16.35 0.07 -6.62
CA GLN A 42 -15.59 1.03 -7.45
C GLN A 42 -14.07 1.05 -7.20
N ALA A 43 -13.64 0.66 -6.00
CA ALA A 43 -12.23 0.62 -5.66
C ALA A 43 -11.52 -0.68 -6.09
N ALA A 44 -12.25 -1.66 -6.60
CA ALA A 44 -11.68 -2.98 -6.89
C ALA A 44 -10.78 -2.96 -8.14
N GLU A 45 -11.32 -2.56 -9.28
CA GLU A 45 -10.66 -2.75 -10.58
C GLU A 45 -9.32 -2.03 -10.69
N SER A 46 -9.28 -0.74 -10.36
CA SER A 46 -8.07 0.08 -10.51
C SER A 46 -7.15 0.05 -9.29
N PHE A 47 -7.57 -0.51 -8.16
CA PHE A 47 -6.81 -0.44 -6.92
C PHE A 47 -6.71 -1.78 -6.17
N GLY A 48 -7.81 -2.31 -5.64
CA GLY A 48 -7.77 -3.45 -4.72
C GLY A 48 -7.36 -4.77 -5.37
N VAL A 49 -7.93 -5.08 -6.54
CA VAL A 49 -7.55 -6.28 -7.32
C VAL A 49 -6.08 -6.23 -7.75
N PRO A 50 -5.53 -5.11 -8.29
CA PRO A 50 -4.10 -4.97 -8.53
C PRO A 50 -3.22 -5.23 -7.31
N ALA A 51 -3.60 -4.75 -6.11
CA ALA A 51 -2.87 -5.02 -4.87
C ALA A 51 -2.84 -6.51 -4.53
N VAL A 52 -4.00 -7.19 -4.60
CA VAL A 52 -4.10 -8.64 -4.34
C VAL A 52 -3.35 -9.45 -5.40
N ASN A 53 -3.37 -9.02 -6.65
CA ASN A 53 -2.55 -9.61 -7.70
C ASN A 53 -1.06 -9.53 -7.36
N GLY A 54 -0.60 -8.38 -6.89
CA GLY A 54 0.76 -8.20 -6.39
C GLY A 54 1.09 -9.14 -5.24
N ALA A 55 0.17 -9.30 -4.27
CA ALA A 55 0.34 -10.23 -3.16
C ALA A 55 0.49 -11.67 -3.62
N LYS A 56 -0.37 -12.13 -4.55
CA LYS A 56 -0.36 -13.51 -5.06
C LYS A 56 0.97 -13.88 -5.69
N ILE A 57 1.46 -13.04 -6.61
CA ILE A 57 2.73 -13.32 -7.30
C ILE A 57 3.93 -13.22 -6.36
N LEU A 58 3.87 -12.32 -5.38
CA LEU A 58 4.98 -12.14 -4.42
C LEU A 58 5.04 -13.28 -3.41
N VAL A 59 3.89 -13.75 -2.90
CA VAL A 59 3.81 -14.94 -2.04
C VAL A 59 4.35 -16.18 -2.77
N ASP A 60 3.97 -16.37 -4.04
CA ASP A 60 4.51 -17.46 -4.86
C ASP A 60 6.03 -17.34 -5.05
N ALA A 61 6.52 -16.15 -5.41
CA ALA A 61 7.95 -15.90 -5.57
C ALA A 61 8.74 -16.12 -4.26
N PHE A 62 8.21 -15.70 -3.12
CA PHE A 62 8.83 -15.96 -1.81
C PHE A 62 8.88 -17.46 -1.50
N ASN A 63 7.76 -18.17 -1.67
CA ASN A 63 7.71 -19.61 -1.40
C ASN A 63 8.72 -20.40 -2.25
N LYS A 64 9.01 -19.92 -3.46
CA LYS A 64 9.99 -20.51 -4.38
C LYS A 64 11.43 -19.99 -4.19
N GLY A 65 11.65 -19.01 -3.31
CA GLY A 65 12.96 -18.37 -3.13
C GLY A 65 13.44 -17.62 -4.37
N GLN A 66 12.52 -17.06 -5.17
CA GLN A 66 12.81 -16.40 -6.44
C GLN A 66 13.01 -14.88 -6.32
N ALA A 67 12.78 -14.31 -5.15
CA ALA A 67 13.06 -12.90 -4.91
C ALA A 67 14.58 -12.64 -4.88
N PRO A 68 15.05 -11.47 -5.33
CA PRO A 68 16.48 -11.13 -5.23
C PRO A 68 16.92 -10.95 -3.77
N ALA A 69 18.24 -11.04 -3.53
CA ALA A 69 18.78 -10.75 -2.21
C ALA A 69 18.39 -9.33 -1.75
N PRO A 70 18.11 -9.13 -0.46
CA PRO A 70 18.23 -10.06 0.67
C PRO A 70 17.02 -10.99 0.88
N TYR A 71 16.04 -10.99 -0.01
CA TYR A 71 14.74 -11.68 0.14
C TYR A 71 14.70 -13.09 -0.47
N ASN A 72 15.83 -13.62 -0.89
CA ASN A 72 15.96 -14.88 -1.64
C ASN A 72 15.79 -16.16 -0.80
N LYS A 73 15.67 -16.05 0.53
CA LYS A 73 15.37 -17.21 1.37
C LYS A 73 13.90 -17.65 1.15
N PRO A 74 13.64 -18.95 0.89
CA PRO A 74 12.27 -19.43 0.67
C PRO A 74 11.34 -19.14 1.84
N GLY A 75 10.11 -18.76 1.52
CA GLY A 75 9.08 -18.42 2.50
C GLY A 75 9.48 -17.26 3.39
N PHE A 76 8.98 -17.28 4.62
CA PHE A 76 9.44 -16.39 5.68
C PHE A 76 10.38 -17.14 6.63
N GLY A 77 11.67 -16.94 6.44
CA GLY A 77 12.69 -17.63 7.21
C GLY A 77 12.71 -19.16 7.04
N GLY A 78 12.13 -19.69 5.98
CA GLY A 78 11.93 -21.11 5.71
C GLY A 78 10.50 -21.61 5.96
N LEU A 79 9.65 -20.81 6.62
CA LEU A 79 8.22 -21.11 6.80
C LEU A 79 7.49 -20.85 5.48
N LYS A 80 6.75 -21.85 4.99
CA LYS A 80 5.89 -21.68 3.82
C LYS A 80 4.79 -20.66 4.12
N ILE A 81 4.57 -19.73 3.20
CA ILE A 81 3.53 -18.71 3.33
C ILE A 81 2.21 -19.25 2.76
N GLU A 82 1.14 -19.10 3.51
CA GLU A 82 -0.24 -19.30 3.08
C GLU A 82 -1.00 -18.00 3.21
N ALA A 83 -1.84 -17.66 2.20
CA ALA A 83 -2.59 -16.42 2.20
C ALA A 83 -4.09 -16.66 2.06
N VAL A 84 -4.88 -15.95 2.88
CA VAL A 84 -6.34 -15.84 2.81
C VAL A 84 -6.67 -14.44 2.32
N TYR A 85 -7.54 -14.32 1.32
CA TYR A 85 -7.91 -13.05 0.71
C TYR A 85 -9.33 -12.66 1.10
N VAL A 86 -9.52 -11.43 1.58
CA VAL A 86 -10.81 -10.91 2.07
C VAL A 86 -11.13 -9.60 1.36
N ASP A 87 -12.41 -9.44 0.99
CA ASP A 87 -12.92 -8.22 0.38
C ASP A 87 -13.17 -7.13 1.42
N GLU A 88 -12.49 -5.99 1.27
CA GLU A 88 -12.65 -4.81 2.13
C GLU A 88 -14.00 -4.09 1.94
N ALA A 89 -14.75 -4.37 0.87
CA ALA A 89 -16.05 -3.75 0.66
C ALA A 89 -17.04 -4.07 1.79
N GLY A 90 -17.90 -3.09 2.12
CA GLY A 90 -18.96 -3.25 3.12
C GLY A 90 -18.79 -2.39 4.38
N GLY A 91 -17.71 -1.59 4.46
CA GLY A 91 -17.48 -0.57 5.48
C GLY A 91 -17.01 -1.09 6.83
N ALA A 92 -16.71 -0.16 7.71
CA ALA A 92 -15.96 -0.36 8.96
C ALA A 92 -16.52 -1.47 9.88
N THR A 93 -17.85 -1.54 10.05
CA THR A 93 -18.46 -2.57 10.92
C THR A 93 -18.19 -3.98 10.41
N LYS A 94 -18.33 -4.21 9.10
CA LYS A 94 -18.01 -5.50 8.49
C LYS A 94 -16.52 -5.80 8.63
N GLN A 95 -15.65 -4.82 8.39
CA GLN A 95 -14.20 -5.03 8.44
C GLN A 95 -13.70 -5.37 9.86
N VAL A 96 -14.30 -4.82 10.91
CA VAL A 96 -14.03 -5.23 12.30
C VAL A 96 -14.41 -6.70 12.52
N GLN A 97 -15.55 -7.15 12.00
CA GLN A 97 -15.96 -8.56 12.11
C GLN A 97 -15.01 -9.49 11.33
N GLU A 98 -14.64 -9.11 10.10
CA GLU A 98 -13.71 -9.90 9.29
C GLU A 98 -12.30 -9.96 9.88
N LEU A 99 -11.82 -8.87 10.50
CA LEU A 99 -10.55 -8.89 11.24
C LEU A 99 -10.58 -9.93 12.37
N ARG A 100 -11.65 -9.97 13.19
CA ARG A 100 -11.82 -10.98 14.23
C ARG A 100 -11.89 -12.39 13.64
N ASN A 101 -12.64 -12.60 12.57
CA ASN A 101 -12.74 -13.90 11.87
C ASN A 101 -11.37 -14.38 11.38
N LEU A 102 -10.56 -13.50 10.78
CA LEU A 102 -9.23 -13.85 10.31
C LEU A 102 -8.34 -14.36 11.46
N TYR A 103 -8.33 -13.71 12.62
CA TYR A 103 -7.50 -14.16 13.74
C TYR A 103 -8.10 -15.32 14.52
N GLU A 104 -9.40 -15.36 14.73
CA GLU A 104 -10.05 -16.33 15.63
C GLU A 104 -10.45 -17.62 14.92
N ARG A 105 -10.91 -17.56 13.67
CA ARG A 105 -11.38 -18.72 12.90
C ARG A 105 -10.34 -19.19 11.89
N GLU A 106 -9.86 -18.27 11.05
CA GLU A 106 -8.86 -18.58 10.05
C GLU A 106 -7.47 -18.80 10.64
N LYS A 107 -7.24 -18.36 11.90
CA LYS A 107 -5.96 -18.52 12.63
C LYS A 107 -4.78 -17.93 11.87
N VAL A 108 -4.96 -16.77 11.22
CA VAL A 108 -3.86 -16.09 10.58
C VAL A 108 -2.85 -15.56 11.61
N ASP A 109 -1.58 -15.58 11.24
CA ASP A 109 -0.50 -15.05 12.08
C ASP A 109 -0.48 -13.52 12.05
N VAL A 110 -0.83 -12.95 10.90
CA VAL A 110 -0.78 -11.52 10.62
C VAL A 110 -1.90 -11.15 9.66
N VAL A 111 -2.43 -9.94 9.79
CA VAL A 111 -3.23 -9.32 8.72
C VAL A 111 -2.42 -8.22 8.06
N VAL A 112 -2.34 -8.25 6.73
CA VAL A 112 -1.84 -7.17 5.88
C VAL A 112 -3.02 -6.63 5.10
N GLY A 113 -3.42 -5.42 5.40
CA GLY A 113 -4.66 -4.95 4.81
C GLY A 113 -4.86 -3.46 4.94
N TYR A 114 -5.83 -3.09 4.43
CA TYR A 114 -6.80 -2.02 4.32
C TYR A 114 -6.29 -0.81 3.52
N VAL A 115 -7.22 -0.29 2.73
CA VAL A 115 -7.07 0.90 1.88
C VAL A 115 -7.91 2.05 2.43
N GLY A 116 -9.15 1.76 2.82
CA GLY A 116 -10.09 2.76 3.34
C GLY A 116 -9.64 3.32 4.68
N SER A 117 -9.40 4.65 4.75
CA SER A 117 -8.97 5.28 6.00
C SER A 117 -10.00 5.13 7.14
N GLY A 118 -11.30 5.07 6.81
CA GLY A 118 -12.35 4.79 7.79
C GLY A 118 -12.27 3.38 8.36
N ASP A 119 -11.98 2.39 7.51
CA ASP A 119 -11.80 1.00 7.90
C ASP A 119 -10.56 0.85 8.79
N CYS A 120 -9.44 1.49 8.41
CA CYS A 120 -8.22 1.47 9.21
C CYS A 120 -8.40 2.06 10.61
N LEU A 121 -9.12 3.19 10.73
CA LEU A 121 -9.44 3.79 12.03
C LEU A 121 -10.30 2.89 12.89
N ALA A 122 -11.15 2.05 12.28
CA ALA A 122 -12.00 1.10 13.01
C ALA A 122 -11.26 -0.18 13.41
N VAL A 123 -10.42 -0.73 12.54
CA VAL A 123 -9.76 -2.02 12.78
C VAL A 123 -8.50 -1.90 13.65
N ALA A 124 -7.79 -0.76 13.62
CA ALA A 124 -6.55 -0.57 14.37
C ALA A 124 -6.74 -0.75 15.89
N PRO A 125 -7.72 -0.12 16.58
CA PRO A 125 -7.93 -0.34 18.00
C PRO A 125 -8.37 -1.78 18.33
N VAL A 126 -9.07 -2.46 17.41
CA VAL A 126 -9.49 -3.86 17.59
C VAL A 126 -8.28 -4.80 17.51
N ALA A 127 -7.38 -4.62 16.56
CA ALA A 127 -6.14 -5.39 16.48
C ALA A 127 -5.28 -5.20 17.74
N GLU A 128 -5.19 -3.97 18.24
CA GLU A 128 -4.49 -3.65 19.50
C GLU A 128 -5.11 -4.33 20.69
N GLU A 129 -6.44 -4.25 20.88
CA GLU A 129 -7.21 -4.95 21.93
C GLU A 129 -6.94 -6.47 21.91
N MET A 130 -6.99 -7.06 20.72
CA MET A 130 -6.74 -8.48 20.50
C MET A 130 -5.26 -8.88 20.65
N LYS A 131 -4.34 -7.91 20.77
CA LYS A 131 -2.88 -8.10 20.73
C LYS A 131 -2.42 -8.85 19.47
N ARG A 132 -2.92 -8.44 18.31
CA ARG A 132 -2.66 -9.05 17.01
C ARG A 132 -1.92 -8.12 16.09
N PHE A 133 -0.87 -8.65 15.45
CA PHE A 133 0.00 -7.91 14.57
C PHE A 133 -0.70 -7.57 13.26
N LEU A 134 -0.90 -6.27 13.02
CA LEU A 134 -1.60 -5.72 11.86
C LEU A 134 -0.67 -4.78 11.09
N ILE A 135 -0.55 -4.99 9.80
CA ILE A 135 0.10 -4.06 8.87
C ILE A 135 -0.95 -3.40 8.00
N LEU A 136 -1.08 -2.09 8.12
CA LEU A 136 -1.87 -1.25 7.24
C LEU A 136 -1.02 -0.91 6.02
N TYR A 137 -1.41 -1.39 4.82
CA TYR A 137 -0.56 -1.25 3.64
C TYR A 137 -0.82 0.03 2.84
N ASP A 138 -1.99 0.69 3.01
CA ASP A 138 -2.33 1.85 2.17
C ASP A 138 -3.04 3.02 2.87
N CYS A 139 -3.96 2.84 3.79
CA CYS A 139 -4.78 3.95 4.31
C CYS A 139 -3.98 5.22 4.63
N GLY A 140 -4.50 6.37 4.19
CA GLY A 140 -3.71 7.61 4.11
C GLY A 140 -3.94 8.63 5.23
N THR A 141 -4.93 8.47 6.12
CA THR A 141 -5.15 9.42 7.23
C THR A 141 -3.96 9.46 8.19
N PRO A 142 -3.42 10.63 8.57
CA PRO A 142 -2.37 10.73 9.60
C PRO A 142 -2.87 10.36 10.99
N ARG A 143 -4.18 10.46 11.26
CA ARG A 143 -4.80 10.31 12.59
C ARG A 143 -4.51 8.98 13.26
N ILE A 144 -4.23 7.90 12.52
CA ILE A 144 -3.99 6.57 13.09
C ILE A 144 -2.88 6.61 14.14
N PHE A 145 -1.75 7.28 13.85
CA PHE A 145 -0.60 7.34 14.74
C PHE A 145 -0.36 8.73 15.35
N GLU A 146 -1.08 9.76 14.93
CA GLU A 146 -1.01 11.08 15.54
C GLU A 146 -2.00 11.25 16.69
N GLU A 147 -3.14 10.54 16.66
CA GLU A 147 -4.16 10.58 17.71
C GLU A 147 -4.10 9.37 18.66
N ASN A 148 -3.44 8.29 18.25
CA ASN A 148 -3.41 7.04 19.01
C ASN A 148 -2.01 6.43 19.07
N LYS A 149 -1.79 5.59 20.09
CA LYS A 149 -0.58 4.79 20.26
C LYS A 149 -0.94 3.31 20.26
N TYR A 150 -0.17 2.53 19.53
CA TYR A 150 -0.36 1.10 19.40
C TYR A 150 0.93 0.34 19.71
N LYS A 151 0.82 -0.94 19.99
CA LYS A 151 1.95 -1.86 20.10
C LYS A 151 2.01 -2.80 18.90
N TYR A 152 0.84 -3.23 18.40
CA TYR A 152 0.71 -4.28 17.39
C TYR A 152 0.28 -3.80 16.01
N VAL A 153 -0.03 -2.52 15.85
CA VAL A 153 -0.46 -1.92 14.58
C VAL A 153 0.66 -1.11 13.96
N PHE A 154 0.88 -1.32 12.67
CA PHE A 154 1.93 -0.66 11.88
C PHE A 154 1.38 -0.20 10.54
N ARG A 155 1.93 0.88 9.98
CA ARG A 155 1.64 1.29 8.60
C ARG A 155 2.94 1.42 7.81
N THR A 156 3.04 0.62 6.74
CA THR A 156 4.23 0.55 5.89
C THR A 156 4.20 1.53 4.71
N ALA A 157 3.20 2.37 4.61
CA ALA A 157 2.99 3.35 3.56
C ALA A 157 2.98 4.79 4.11
N SER A 158 3.13 5.75 3.21
CA SER A 158 2.98 7.19 3.50
C SER A 158 1.55 7.56 3.86
N HIS A 159 1.38 8.75 4.43
CA HIS A 159 0.09 9.37 4.72
C HIS A 159 -0.11 10.68 3.93
N ALA A 160 -1.31 11.28 4.07
CA ALA A 160 -1.77 12.43 3.30
C ALA A 160 -0.78 13.61 3.28
N THR A 161 -0.12 13.88 4.39
CA THR A 161 0.80 15.00 4.53
C THR A 161 1.94 14.92 3.53
N MET A 162 2.60 13.74 3.43
CA MET A 162 3.69 13.55 2.47
C MET A 162 3.22 13.86 1.04
N ASP A 163 2.04 13.36 0.68
CA ASP A 163 1.50 13.49 -0.67
C ASP A 163 1.21 14.95 -1.03
N ASN A 164 0.56 15.68 -0.13
CA ASN A 164 0.11 17.05 -0.37
C ASN A 164 1.23 18.09 -0.23
N VAL A 165 2.16 17.89 0.69
CA VAL A 165 3.38 18.73 0.79
C VAL A 165 4.25 18.55 -0.46
N ALA A 166 4.40 17.32 -0.96
CA ALA A 166 5.15 17.08 -2.19
C ALA A 166 4.53 17.80 -3.40
N LEU A 167 3.19 17.79 -3.54
CA LEU A 167 2.50 18.53 -4.60
C LEU A 167 2.74 20.04 -4.49
N GLY A 168 2.56 20.62 -3.32
CA GLY A 168 2.81 22.05 -3.13
C GLY A 168 4.26 22.44 -3.43
N ARG A 169 5.23 21.64 -3.00
CA ARG A 169 6.65 21.83 -3.30
C ARG A 169 6.98 21.67 -4.77
N TYR A 170 6.36 20.71 -5.44
CA TYR A 170 6.49 20.54 -6.89
C TYR A 170 6.00 21.77 -7.63
N LEU A 171 4.79 22.25 -7.35
CA LEU A 171 4.25 23.48 -7.93
C LEU A 171 5.21 24.67 -7.74
N LYS A 172 5.75 24.83 -6.53
CA LYS A 172 6.68 25.90 -6.21
C LYS A 172 7.99 25.76 -6.97
N SER A 173 8.58 24.58 -7.05
CA SER A 173 9.85 24.30 -7.76
C SER A 173 9.75 24.52 -9.26
N ARG A 174 8.55 24.40 -9.85
CA ARG A 174 8.26 24.64 -11.26
C ARG A 174 7.80 26.07 -11.52
N ASN A 175 7.85 26.95 -10.55
CA ASN A 175 7.38 28.35 -10.62
C ASN A 175 5.94 28.46 -11.16
N VAL A 176 5.09 27.47 -10.85
CA VAL A 176 3.67 27.53 -11.22
C VAL A 176 3.05 28.68 -10.42
N LYS A 177 2.43 29.63 -11.13
CA LYS A 177 1.70 30.73 -10.47
C LYS A 177 0.35 30.20 -10.04
N VAL A 178 0.00 30.39 -8.77
CA VAL A 178 -1.29 30.02 -8.21
C VAL A 178 -1.83 31.19 -7.40
N GLU A 179 -2.80 31.90 -7.98
CA GLU A 179 -3.56 32.95 -7.32
C GLU A 179 -4.89 32.42 -6.81
N ARG A 180 -5.44 31.43 -7.51
CA ARG A 180 -6.70 30.76 -7.17
C ARG A 180 -6.58 29.26 -7.34
N TYR A 181 -7.22 28.51 -6.47
CA TYR A 181 -7.27 27.06 -6.56
C TYR A 181 -8.65 26.51 -6.18
N ASN A 182 -8.98 25.37 -6.74
CA ASN A 182 -10.15 24.56 -6.41
C ASN A 182 -9.73 23.26 -5.74
N THR A 183 -10.61 22.69 -4.92
CA THR A 183 -10.43 21.35 -4.36
C THR A 183 -11.66 20.47 -4.60
N ILE A 184 -11.42 19.20 -4.88
CA ILE A 184 -12.43 18.15 -4.91
C ILE A 184 -11.86 16.88 -4.25
N ASN A 185 -12.45 16.47 -3.14
CA ASN A 185 -11.97 15.34 -2.34
C ASN A 185 -13.15 14.50 -1.87
N GLN A 186 -12.97 13.21 -1.62
CA GLN A 186 -14.05 12.37 -1.10
C GLN A 186 -14.39 12.71 0.35
N ASP A 187 -15.69 12.74 0.70
CA ASP A 187 -16.17 13.07 2.04
C ASP A 187 -16.01 11.90 3.01
N TYR A 188 -14.78 11.60 3.38
CA TYR A 188 -14.42 10.69 4.46
C TYR A 188 -12.98 11.00 4.94
N ALA A 189 -12.48 10.26 5.94
CA ALA A 189 -11.22 10.56 6.63
C ALA A 189 -10.04 10.88 5.69
N TRP A 190 -9.80 10.08 4.64
CA TRP A 190 -8.72 10.34 3.68
C TRP A 190 -8.89 11.65 2.93
N GLY A 191 -10.06 11.89 2.35
CA GLY A 191 -10.30 13.07 1.54
C GLY A 191 -10.29 14.35 2.37
N GLN A 192 -10.88 14.31 3.56
CA GLN A 192 -10.88 15.43 4.50
C GLN A 192 -9.46 15.78 4.98
N ASP A 193 -8.65 14.79 5.36
CA ASP A 193 -7.28 15.01 5.81
C ASP A 193 -6.37 15.47 4.65
N SER A 194 -6.51 14.85 3.47
CA SER A 194 -5.76 15.26 2.28
C SER A 194 -6.08 16.70 1.86
N ARG A 195 -7.36 17.06 1.87
CA ARG A 195 -7.81 18.44 1.64
C ARG A 195 -7.19 19.41 2.64
N LYS A 196 -7.28 19.08 3.93
CA LYS A 196 -6.72 19.91 5.00
C LYS A 196 -5.21 20.14 4.81
N ASP A 197 -4.46 19.06 4.60
CA ASP A 197 -3.00 19.15 4.44
C ASP A 197 -2.59 19.93 3.18
N PHE A 198 -3.36 19.77 2.07
CA PHE A 198 -3.12 20.57 0.87
C PHE A 198 -3.40 22.06 1.10
N VAL A 199 -4.54 22.41 1.70
CA VAL A 199 -4.91 23.81 1.98
C VAL A 199 -3.85 24.46 2.86
N LEU A 200 -3.46 23.83 3.97
CA LEU A 200 -2.41 24.33 4.85
C LEU A 200 -1.07 24.47 4.11
N THR A 201 -0.73 23.55 3.23
CA THR A 201 0.48 23.64 2.41
C THR A 201 0.42 24.84 1.46
N MET A 202 -0.72 25.09 0.84
CA MET A 202 -0.92 26.27 -0.02
C MET A 202 -0.82 27.58 0.76
N GLU A 203 -1.38 27.66 1.95
CA GLU A 203 -1.26 28.83 2.84
C GLU A 203 0.21 29.17 3.16
N GLN A 204 1.07 28.15 3.31
CA GLN A 204 2.51 28.36 3.58
C GLN A 204 3.29 28.72 2.31
N LEU A 205 3.06 28.01 1.21
CA LEU A 205 3.89 28.14 0.00
C LEU A 205 3.37 29.20 -0.99
N TYR A 206 2.08 29.50 -0.96
CA TYR A 206 1.38 30.41 -1.89
C TYR A 206 0.56 31.44 -1.11
N LYS A 207 1.24 32.23 -0.30
CA LYS A 207 0.59 33.25 0.54
C LYS A 207 -0.30 34.16 -0.30
N GLY A 208 -1.59 34.23 0.07
CA GLY A 208 -2.58 35.05 -0.62
C GLY A 208 -3.34 34.31 -1.74
N ALA A 209 -2.98 33.08 -2.09
CA ALA A 209 -3.80 32.26 -2.98
C ALA A 209 -5.18 31.97 -2.35
N LYS A 210 -6.24 32.08 -3.19
CA LYS A 210 -7.63 31.94 -2.71
C LYS A 210 -8.23 30.63 -3.18
N MET A 211 -8.90 29.92 -2.28
CA MET A 211 -9.74 28.80 -2.63
C MET A 211 -11.11 29.29 -3.15
N GLU A 212 -11.47 28.94 -4.39
CA GLU A 212 -12.70 29.37 -5.05
C GLU A 212 -13.85 28.37 -4.89
N ALA A 213 -13.55 27.08 -5.00
CA ALA A 213 -14.50 26.00 -4.75
C ALA A 213 -13.86 24.91 -3.92
N ASP A 214 -14.65 24.38 -3.00
CA ASP A 214 -14.28 23.33 -2.06
C ASP A 214 -15.38 22.26 -2.06
N LEU A 215 -15.09 21.11 -2.68
CA LEU A 215 -16.10 20.10 -3.01
C LEU A 215 -15.77 18.78 -2.33
N LEU A 216 -16.77 18.21 -1.65
CA LEU A 216 -16.65 16.96 -0.90
C LEU A 216 -17.75 15.96 -1.31
N PRO A 217 -17.69 15.39 -2.53
CA PRO A 217 -18.59 14.32 -2.92
C PRO A 217 -18.42 13.08 -2.04
N LYS A 218 -19.48 12.30 -1.89
CA LYS A 218 -19.44 11.03 -1.15
C LYS A 218 -18.47 10.04 -1.81
N PHE A 219 -17.82 9.19 -1.02
CA PHE A 219 -17.10 8.04 -1.53
C PHE A 219 -18.04 7.12 -2.33
N GLY A 220 -17.64 6.74 -3.52
CA GLY A 220 -18.49 5.94 -4.41
C GLY A 220 -19.56 6.73 -5.17
N ALA A 221 -19.45 8.05 -5.27
CA ALA A 221 -20.43 8.88 -5.97
C ALA A 221 -20.60 8.53 -7.46
N GLY A 222 -19.50 8.29 -8.16
CA GLY A 222 -19.47 7.87 -9.57
C GLY A 222 -20.02 8.89 -10.57
N GLN A 223 -20.78 9.89 -10.13
CA GLN A 223 -21.36 10.96 -10.94
C GLN A 223 -21.00 12.32 -10.36
N TYR A 224 -20.42 13.21 -11.18
CA TYR A 224 -19.83 14.48 -10.73
C TYR A 224 -20.41 15.70 -11.45
N GLY A 225 -21.63 15.61 -11.95
CA GLY A 225 -22.26 16.67 -12.73
C GLY A 225 -22.36 18.00 -12.00
N THR A 226 -22.74 17.96 -10.72
CA THR A 226 -22.88 19.14 -9.84
C THR A 226 -21.50 19.77 -9.57
N GLU A 227 -20.54 18.96 -9.20
CA GLU A 227 -19.17 19.39 -8.87
C GLU A 227 -18.51 20.00 -10.11
N ILE A 228 -18.61 19.35 -11.27
CA ILE A 228 -18.07 19.85 -12.54
C ILE A 228 -18.73 21.18 -12.95
N SER A 229 -20.02 21.34 -12.71
CA SER A 229 -20.71 22.62 -12.97
C SER A 229 -20.16 23.74 -12.08
N ALA A 230 -19.97 23.47 -10.78
CA ALA A 230 -19.34 24.41 -9.85
C ALA A 230 -17.91 24.79 -10.28
N LEU A 231 -17.07 23.82 -10.64
CA LEU A 231 -15.70 24.02 -11.14
C LEU A 231 -15.66 24.81 -12.46
N SER A 232 -16.65 24.62 -13.34
CA SER A 232 -16.75 25.33 -14.61
C SER A 232 -17.18 26.78 -14.45
N THR A 233 -17.97 27.08 -13.43
CA THR A 233 -18.45 28.43 -13.08
C THR A 233 -17.37 29.26 -12.37
N LYS A 234 -16.50 28.60 -11.60
CA LYS A 234 -15.40 29.23 -10.88
C LYS A 234 -14.06 28.58 -11.25
N PRO A 235 -13.57 28.78 -12.48
CA PRO A 235 -12.28 28.22 -12.87
C PRO A 235 -11.16 28.87 -12.07
N ALA A 236 -10.16 28.06 -11.69
CA ALA A 236 -8.97 28.49 -10.96
C ALA A 236 -7.69 28.10 -11.72
N ASP A 237 -6.53 28.46 -11.23
CA ASP A 237 -5.26 28.12 -11.86
C ASP A 237 -4.99 26.61 -11.78
N ILE A 238 -5.34 26.03 -10.61
CA ILE A 238 -5.21 24.59 -10.36
C ILE A 238 -6.47 24.00 -9.71
N LEU A 239 -6.66 22.70 -9.93
CA LEU A 239 -7.68 21.88 -9.29
C LEU A 239 -7.00 20.72 -8.55
N HIS A 240 -6.97 20.81 -7.21
CA HIS A 240 -6.48 19.71 -6.37
C HIS A 240 -7.53 18.63 -6.21
N SER A 241 -7.06 17.36 -6.22
CA SER A 241 -7.91 16.22 -5.88
C SER A 241 -7.12 15.11 -5.20
N SER A 242 -7.76 14.50 -4.21
CA SER A 242 -7.38 13.22 -3.63
C SER A 242 -8.38 12.09 -3.94
N LEU A 243 -9.26 12.29 -4.92
CA LEU A 243 -10.10 11.22 -5.43
C LEU A 243 -9.23 10.03 -5.88
N TRP A 244 -9.73 8.82 -5.73
CA TRP A 244 -9.02 7.61 -6.11
C TRP A 244 -10.00 6.51 -6.55
N GLY A 245 -9.47 5.39 -7.09
CA GLY A 245 -10.28 4.29 -7.60
C GLY A 245 -11.17 4.70 -8.76
N GLY A 246 -12.33 4.08 -8.87
CA GLY A 246 -13.32 4.38 -9.90
C GLY A 246 -13.88 5.80 -9.82
N ASP A 247 -13.89 6.42 -8.63
CA ASP A 247 -14.31 7.81 -8.45
C ASP A 247 -13.40 8.78 -9.20
N LEU A 248 -12.06 8.61 -9.08
CA LEU A 248 -11.13 9.44 -9.83
C LEU A 248 -11.25 9.23 -11.34
N GLN A 249 -11.37 7.97 -11.77
CA GLN A 249 -11.54 7.63 -13.18
C GLN A 249 -12.81 8.27 -13.76
N ALA A 250 -13.93 8.13 -13.07
CA ALA A 250 -15.21 8.71 -13.47
C ALA A 250 -15.16 10.24 -13.50
N PHE A 251 -14.55 10.86 -12.47
CA PHE A 251 -14.37 12.30 -12.42
C PHE A 251 -13.53 12.82 -13.58
N ILE A 252 -12.37 12.21 -13.85
CA ILE A 252 -11.50 12.63 -14.95
C ILE A 252 -12.23 12.55 -16.29
N LEU A 253 -12.91 11.45 -16.58
CA LEU A 253 -13.66 11.28 -17.84
C LEU A 253 -14.75 12.34 -18.00
N GLN A 254 -15.56 12.58 -16.96
CA GLN A 254 -16.65 13.55 -16.99
C GLN A 254 -16.14 15.00 -17.04
N ALA A 255 -15.10 15.32 -16.27
CA ALA A 255 -14.51 16.66 -16.23
C ALA A 255 -13.78 17.00 -17.53
N ASN A 256 -13.07 16.03 -18.13
CA ASN A 256 -12.40 16.21 -19.41
C ASN A 256 -13.39 16.46 -20.54
N ALA A 257 -14.48 15.68 -20.61
CA ALA A 257 -15.55 15.85 -21.59
C ALA A 257 -16.23 17.24 -21.51
N ARG A 258 -16.18 17.89 -20.36
CA ARG A 258 -16.73 19.26 -20.14
C ARG A 258 -15.66 20.36 -20.15
N GLY A 259 -14.44 20.05 -20.54
CA GLY A 259 -13.36 21.03 -20.73
C GLY A 259 -12.81 21.63 -19.42
N VAL A 260 -12.96 20.96 -18.27
CA VAL A 260 -12.44 21.45 -16.99
C VAL A 260 -10.93 21.59 -17.03
N PHE A 261 -10.23 20.59 -17.58
CA PHE A 261 -8.76 20.57 -17.65
C PHE A 261 -8.17 21.47 -18.76
N GLN A 262 -9.02 22.10 -19.57
CA GLN A 262 -8.60 23.15 -20.52
C GLN A 262 -8.49 24.53 -19.84
N LYS A 263 -9.16 24.70 -18.67
CA LYS A 263 -9.25 25.96 -17.95
C LYS A 263 -8.43 25.98 -16.66
N GLN A 264 -8.11 24.83 -16.10
CA GLN A 264 -7.37 24.68 -14.85
C GLN A 264 -6.51 23.41 -14.86
N THR A 265 -5.31 23.49 -14.31
CA THR A 265 -4.40 22.34 -14.24
C THR A 265 -4.84 21.38 -13.13
N GLY A 266 -5.06 20.12 -13.46
CA GLY A 266 -5.29 19.07 -12.45
C GLY A 266 -4.02 18.82 -11.62
N VAL A 267 -4.16 18.72 -10.29
CA VAL A 267 -3.08 18.45 -9.33
C VAL A 267 -3.55 17.35 -8.38
N PHE A 268 -3.16 16.11 -8.64
CA PHE A 268 -3.75 14.93 -8.00
C PHE A 268 -2.75 14.19 -7.12
N SER A 269 -3.11 13.97 -5.86
CA SER A 269 -2.23 13.33 -4.88
C SER A 269 -2.05 11.81 -5.08
N ALA A 270 -3.02 11.15 -5.72
CA ALA A 270 -3.06 9.69 -5.86
C ALA A 270 -3.70 9.29 -7.19
N ALA A 271 -2.98 9.39 -8.32
CA ALA A 271 -3.62 9.22 -9.63
C ALA A 271 -2.93 8.25 -10.60
N ASP A 272 -1.79 7.68 -10.27
CA ASP A 272 -1.08 6.75 -11.16
C ASP A 272 -1.88 5.47 -11.46
N HIS A 273 -2.69 5.01 -10.50
CA HIS A 273 -3.46 3.77 -10.60
C HIS A 273 -4.57 3.80 -11.67
N VAL A 274 -5.01 4.99 -12.09
CA VAL A 274 -6.03 5.11 -13.16
C VAL A 274 -5.41 5.30 -14.56
N LEU A 275 -4.09 5.53 -14.66
CA LEU A 275 -3.42 5.75 -15.94
C LEU A 275 -3.57 4.61 -16.94
N PRO A 276 -3.41 3.32 -16.53
CA PRO A 276 -3.60 2.20 -17.46
C PRO A 276 -5.01 2.12 -18.04
N GLY A 277 -6.04 2.38 -17.22
CA GLY A 277 -7.44 2.32 -17.63
C GLY A 277 -7.90 3.53 -18.45
N LEU A 278 -7.33 4.71 -18.21
CA LEU A 278 -7.67 5.93 -18.93
C LEU A 278 -6.98 6.01 -20.30
N GLY A 279 -5.72 5.59 -20.41
CA GLY A 279 -4.97 5.66 -21.65
C GLY A 279 -5.05 7.06 -22.30
N GLU A 280 -5.44 7.13 -23.58
CA GLU A 280 -5.57 8.39 -24.35
C GLU A 280 -6.62 9.38 -23.79
N LYS A 281 -7.54 8.90 -22.94
CA LYS A 281 -8.55 9.75 -22.29
C LYS A 281 -7.99 10.53 -21.10
N MET A 282 -6.79 10.21 -20.64
CA MET A 282 -6.11 10.98 -19.60
C MET A 282 -5.68 12.33 -20.16
N PRO A 283 -6.10 13.47 -19.56
CA PRO A 283 -5.66 14.79 -20.02
C PRO A 283 -4.14 14.92 -19.92
N ASN A 284 -3.53 15.53 -20.93
CA ASN A 284 -2.13 15.93 -20.88
C ASN A 284 -1.93 17.09 -19.90
N GLY A 285 -0.80 17.12 -19.23
CA GLY A 285 -0.44 18.24 -18.37
C GLY A 285 -0.98 18.16 -16.93
N VAL A 286 -1.69 17.10 -16.57
CA VAL A 286 -2.08 16.85 -15.18
C VAL A 286 -0.83 16.54 -14.36
N ILE A 287 -0.67 17.23 -13.25
CA ILE A 287 0.37 17.01 -12.25
C ILE A 287 -0.16 15.94 -11.28
N LEU A 288 0.59 14.88 -11.09
CA LEU A 288 0.13 13.80 -10.21
C LEU A 288 1.24 13.15 -9.39
N GLY A 289 0.84 12.64 -8.23
CA GLY A 289 1.61 11.71 -7.41
C GLY A 289 1.00 10.31 -7.41
N ALA A 290 1.77 9.38 -6.88
CA ALA A 290 1.37 8.00 -6.63
C ALA A 290 1.45 7.66 -5.13
N ARG A 291 1.48 8.67 -4.26
CA ARG A 291 1.68 8.53 -2.82
C ARG A 291 2.97 7.76 -2.47
N GLY A 292 3.99 7.95 -3.28
CA GLY A 292 5.31 7.31 -3.24
C GLY A 292 5.97 7.37 -4.60
N ALA A 293 7.18 6.83 -4.73
CA ALA A 293 7.87 6.71 -6.01
C ALA A 293 7.53 5.38 -6.68
N TYR A 294 6.32 5.25 -7.21
CA TYR A 294 5.78 4.00 -7.75
C TYR A 294 5.58 4.04 -9.28
N GLY A 295 5.34 2.87 -9.86
CA GLY A 295 5.00 2.74 -11.27
C GLY A 295 6.02 3.40 -12.19
N LEU A 296 5.54 4.30 -13.04
CA LEU A 296 6.38 5.06 -13.99
C LEU A 296 7.35 6.05 -13.30
N MET A 297 7.17 6.30 -12.00
CA MET A 297 8.03 7.17 -11.19
C MET A 297 8.98 6.37 -10.29
N SER A 298 9.00 5.05 -10.35
CA SER A 298 9.83 4.22 -9.49
C SER A 298 11.34 4.44 -9.74
N PRO A 299 12.18 4.25 -8.73
CA PRO A 299 13.62 4.35 -8.91
C PRO A 299 14.16 3.15 -9.71
N LYS A 300 15.25 3.33 -10.41
CA LYS A 300 15.97 2.23 -11.04
C LYS A 300 16.75 1.46 -9.97
N SER A 301 16.42 0.19 -9.80
CA SER A 301 17.14 -0.73 -8.93
C SER A 301 16.88 -2.18 -9.37
N ALA A 302 17.78 -3.10 -9.05
CA ALA A 302 17.60 -4.52 -9.38
C ALA A 302 16.31 -5.09 -8.76
N LEU A 303 15.94 -4.64 -7.55
CA LEU A 303 14.71 -5.06 -6.89
C LEU A 303 13.46 -4.51 -7.60
N ASN A 304 13.51 -3.25 -8.07
CA ASN A 304 12.40 -2.68 -8.83
C ASN A 304 12.28 -3.34 -10.21
N ASP A 305 13.38 -3.53 -10.92
CA ASP A 305 13.38 -4.16 -12.26
C ASP A 305 12.81 -5.58 -12.18
N TRP A 306 13.18 -6.35 -11.14
CA TRP A 306 12.62 -7.67 -10.87
C TRP A 306 11.11 -7.60 -10.58
N TRP A 307 10.69 -6.70 -9.67
CA TRP A 307 9.29 -6.56 -9.28
C TRP A 307 8.40 -6.13 -10.45
N PHE A 308 8.85 -5.10 -11.16
CA PHE A 308 8.15 -4.57 -12.33
C PHE A 308 7.95 -5.64 -13.41
N GLY A 309 9.05 -6.34 -13.78
CA GLY A 309 8.99 -7.40 -14.77
C GLY A 309 8.17 -8.62 -14.33
N LEU A 310 8.21 -8.97 -13.04
CA LEU A 310 7.39 -10.05 -12.48
C LEU A 310 5.89 -9.75 -12.61
N TYR A 311 5.48 -8.52 -12.27
CA TYR A 311 4.09 -8.09 -12.32
C TYR A 311 3.61 -7.93 -13.77
N GLU A 312 4.37 -7.24 -14.60
CA GLU A 312 4.04 -7.02 -16.01
C GLU A 312 3.90 -8.33 -16.78
N LYS A 313 4.81 -9.28 -16.55
CA LYS A 313 4.74 -10.61 -17.15
C LYS A 313 3.46 -11.36 -16.75
N ALA A 314 3.02 -11.20 -15.50
CA ALA A 314 1.86 -11.92 -15.00
C ALA A 314 0.52 -11.33 -15.46
N TYR A 315 0.44 -10.00 -15.62
CA TYR A 315 -0.83 -9.30 -15.82
C TYR A 315 -0.89 -8.44 -17.08
N ASN A 316 0.18 -8.39 -17.88
CA ASN A 316 0.29 -7.61 -19.11
C ASN A 316 -0.02 -6.10 -18.91
N VAL A 317 0.30 -5.59 -17.71
CA VAL A 317 0.20 -4.18 -17.32
C VAL A 317 1.28 -3.89 -16.29
N TYR A 318 1.85 -2.70 -16.31
CA TYR A 318 2.85 -2.32 -15.32
C TYR A 318 2.24 -2.14 -13.92
N PRO A 319 2.99 -2.42 -12.85
CA PRO A 319 2.50 -2.23 -11.49
C PRO A 319 2.34 -0.73 -11.18
N VAL A 320 1.19 -0.38 -10.65
CA VAL A 320 0.86 0.97 -10.15
C VAL A 320 1.00 1.02 -8.63
N GLN A 321 0.59 2.10 -7.99
CA GLN A 321 0.68 2.35 -6.55
C GLN A 321 0.27 1.15 -5.68
N ALA A 322 -0.91 0.58 -5.90
CA ALA A 322 -1.47 -0.44 -5.00
C ALA A 322 -0.62 -1.74 -4.91
N PRO A 323 -0.19 -2.37 -6.02
CA PRO A 323 0.73 -3.51 -5.95
C PRO A 323 2.10 -3.16 -5.38
N TYR A 324 2.63 -1.94 -5.59
CA TYR A 324 3.88 -1.51 -4.96
C TYR A 324 3.77 -1.45 -3.44
N ARG A 325 2.68 -0.90 -2.92
CA ARG A 325 2.45 -0.79 -1.47
C ARG A 325 2.24 -2.15 -0.82
N MET A 326 1.53 -3.03 -1.50
CA MET A 326 1.38 -4.41 -1.04
C MET A 326 2.75 -5.13 -1.02
N ALA A 327 3.57 -4.98 -2.07
CA ALA A 327 4.92 -5.54 -2.08
C ALA A 327 5.79 -4.96 -0.96
N GLN A 328 5.74 -3.65 -0.75
CA GLN A 328 6.43 -2.96 0.34
C GLN A 328 6.07 -3.52 1.71
N ALA A 329 4.78 -3.77 1.96
CA ALA A 329 4.29 -4.36 3.21
C ALA A 329 4.78 -5.81 3.40
N LEU A 330 4.69 -6.64 2.35
CA LEU A 330 5.09 -8.04 2.42
C LEU A 330 6.62 -8.20 2.52
N LEU A 331 7.42 -7.34 1.89
CA LEU A 331 8.87 -7.31 2.03
C LEU A 331 9.28 -6.90 3.46
N GLY A 332 8.60 -5.89 4.03
CA GLY A 332 8.81 -5.49 5.41
C GLY A 332 8.42 -6.58 6.40
N LEU A 333 7.31 -7.28 6.17
CA LEU A 333 6.88 -8.42 6.98
C LEU A 333 7.89 -9.57 6.91
N LYS A 334 8.41 -9.88 5.70
CA LYS A 334 9.46 -10.89 5.52
C LYS A 334 10.71 -10.52 6.31
N ALA A 335 11.21 -9.31 6.17
CA ALA A 335 12.39 -8.83 6.86
C ALA A 335 12.20 -8.87 8.39
N ALA A 336 11.05 -8.43 8.90
CA ALA A 336 10.74 -8.46 10.33
C ALA A 336 10.63 -9.90 10.87
N THR A 337 9.98 -10.80 10.12
CA THR A 337 9.86 -12.21 10.51
C THR A 337 11.23 -12.87 10.58
N GLU A 338 12.08 -12.71 9.57
CA GLU A 338 13.42 -13.29 9.53
C GLU A 338 14.34 -12.71 10.62
N LYS A 339 14.23 -11.41 10.90
CA LYS A 339 14.95 -10.77 12.01
C LYS A 339 14.51 -11.35 13.36
N ALA A 340 13.20 -11.54 13.58
CA ALA A 340 12.68 -12.14 14.82
C ALA A 340 13.13 -13.61 14.96
N MET A 341 13.10 -14.39 13.87
CA MET A 341 13.57 -15.78 13.87
C MET A 341 15.06 -15.91 14.17
N ALA A 342 15.86 -14.97 13.68
CA ALA A 342 17.31 -14.98 13.98
C ALA A 342 17.63 -14.84 15.47
N THR A 343 16.72 -14.23 16.25
CA THR A 343 16.92 -14.00 17.70
C THR A 343 16.20 -15.00 18.59
N ASN A 344 15.27 -15.82 18.05
CA ASN A 344 14.48 -16.78 18.81
C ASN A 344 14.80 -18.24 18.52
N GLY A 345 15.96 -18.52 17.94
CA GLY A 345 16.40 -19.88 17.60
C GLY A 345 15.70 -20.47 16.37
N GLY A 346 15.27 -19.65 15.44
CA GLY A 346 14.67 -20.08 14.16
C GLY A 346 13.19 -20.48 14.27
N LYS A 347 12.55 -20.25 15.40
CA LYS A 347 11.13 -20.58 15.62
C LYS A 347 10.23 -19.52 15.01
N LYS A 348 8.98 -19.91 14.69
CA LYS A 348 7.94 -18.98 14.28
C LYS A 348 7.76 -17.88 15.34
N PRO A 349 7.80 -16.59 14.95
CA PRO A 349 7.76 -15.50 15.92
C PRO A 349 6.38 -15.33 16.56
N THR A 350 6.35 -14.87 17.81
CA THR A 350 5.14 -14.39 18.48
C THR A 350 4.74 -13.00 17.95
N GLN A 351 3.53 -12.55 18.29
CA GLN A 351 3.03 -11.22 17.94
C GLN A 351 3.94 -10.09 18.48
N GLU A 352 4.44 -10.25 19.69
CA GLU A 352 5.38 -9.32 20.34
C GLU A 352 6.73 -9.27 19.62
N GLN A 353 7.23 -10.43 19.21
CA GLN A 353 8.50 -10.53 18.48
C GLN A 353 8.40 -9.88 17.10
N LEU A 354 7.30 -10.07 16.37
CA LEU A 354 7.03 -9.41 15.11
C LEU A 354 6.95 -7.88 15.30
N ALA A 355 6.19 -7.42 16.28
CA ALA A 355 6.03 -6.01 16.59
C ALA A 355 7.38 -5.36 16.95
N ALA A 356 8.18 -6.01 17.80
CA ALA A 356 9.51 -5.52 18.16
C ALA A 356 10.48 -5.51 16.97
N ALA A 357 10.39 -6.49 16.07
CA ALA A 357 11.27 -6.59 14.91
C ALA A 357 10.98 -5.53 13.84
N LEU A 358 9.69 -5.18 13.63
CA LEU A 358 9.28 -4.17 12.64
C LEU A 358 9.42 -2.74 13.16
N ARG A 359 9.19 -2.50 14.46
CA ARG A 359 9.29 -1.18 15.09
C ARG A 359 10.66 -0.56 14.86
N GLY A 360 10.69 0.67 14.33
CA GLY A 360 11.92 1.42 14.07
C GLY A 360 12.84 0.77 13.02
N SER A 361 12.37 -0.24 12.28
CA SER A 361 13.16 -0.92 11.26
C SER A 361 13.19 -0.14 9.94
N GLN A 362 14.08 -0.59 9.06
CA GLN A 362 14.12 -0.16 7.67
C GLN A 362 14.38 -1.35 6.76
N TRP A 363 13.91 -1.26 5.52
CA TRP A 363 14.14 -2.27 4.50
C TRP A 363 14.09 -1.67 3.10
N GLU A 364 14.68 -2.38 2.13
CA GLU A 364 14.58 -1.99 0.72
C GLU A 364 13.27 -2.51 0.11
N SER A 365 12.61 -1.66 -0.66
CA SER A 365 11.44 -1.99 -1.46
C SER A 365 11.70 -1.63 -2.93
N PRO A 366 10.84 -2.08 -3.86
CA PRO A 366 10.93 -1.65 -5.25
C PRO A 366 10.86 -0.13 -5.44
N ALA A 367 10.30 0.58 -4.48
CA ALA A 367 10.20 2.05 -4.48
C ALA A 367 11.31 2.77 -3.71
N GLY A 368 12.33 2.05 -3.27
CA GLY A 368 13.42 2.54 -2.44
C GLY A 368 13.28 2.16 -0.97
N THR A 369 14.07 2.79 -0.11
CA THR A 369 14.14 2.46 1.32
C THR A 369 12.91 2.95 2.08
N ILE A 370 12.32 2.04 2.84
CA ILE A 370 11.22 2.30 3.77
C ILE A 370 11.79 2.40 5.18
N ARG A 371 11.38 3.42 5.95
CA ARG A 371 11.86 3.66 7.31
C ARG A 371 10.69 3.82 8.27
N MET A 372 10.61 2.96 9.26
CA MET A 372 9.61 3.03 10.33
C MET A 372 10.06 4.04 11.40
N ASN A 373 9.92 5.33 11.15
CA ASN A 373 10.53 6.39 11.98
C ASN A 373 9.56 7.43 12.53
N LEU A 374 8.27 7.36 12.21
CA LEU A 374 7.21 8.16 12.82
C LEU A 374 6.30 7.28 13.70
N GLY A 375 5.43 7.91 14.52
CA GLY A 375 4.48 7.18 15.37
C GLY A 375 5.18 6.17 16.29
N ASP A 376 6.21 6.59 17.00
CA ASP A 376 7.03 5.70 17.84
C ASP A 376 7.61 4.48 17.07
N GLY A 377 7.94 4.66 15.79
CA GLY A 377 8.50 3.61 14.93
C GLY A 377 7.46 2.67 14.30
N GLN A 378 6.21 3.09 14.22
CA GLN A 378 5.10 2.30 13.66
C GLN A 378 4.55 2.85 12.35
N GLN A 379 4.91 4.09 12.01
CA GLN A 379 4.57 4.77 10.77
C GLN A 379 5.78 4.86 9.87
N ALA A 380 5.65 4.37 8.65
CA ALA A 380 6.71 4.47 7.66
C ALA A 380 6.82 5.86 7.04
N THR A 381 8.05 6.22 6.68
CA THR A 381 8.36 7.29 5.73
C THR A 381 9.13 6.73 4.55
N GLN A 382 9.03 7.40 3.41
CA GLN A 382 9.68 7.03 2.16
C GLN A 382 9.83 8.23 1.25
N ASP A 383 10.66 8.11 0.23
CA ASP A 383 10.74 9.09 -0.84
C ASP A 383 9.46 9.05 -1.67
N THR A 384 9.09 10.20 -2.25
CA THR A 384 7.95 10.30 -3.16
C THR A 384 8.35 10.96 -4.47
N ALA A 385 7.49 10.85 -5.47
CA ALA A 385 7.71 11.47 -6.76
C ALA A 385 6.43 12.08 -7.32
N ILE A 386 6.58 13.18 -8.02
CA ILE A 386 5.51 13.89 -8.73
C ILE A 386 5.93 13.99 -10.19
N GLY A 387 5.00 13.80 -11.10
CA GLY A 387 5.22 13.91 -12.55
C GLY A 387 4.05 14.58 -13.25
N LYS A 388 4.21 14.83 -14.54
CA LYS A 388 3.22 15.47 -15.40
C LYS A 388 2.80 14.52 -16.51
N THR A 389 1.51 14.34 -16.72
CA THR A 389 0.99 13.40 -17.72
C THR A 389 1.20 13.87 -19.15
N ARG A 390 1.54 12.92 -20.03
CA ARG A 390 1.49 13.05 -21.48
C ARG A 390 1.12 11.71 -22.10
N TYR A 391 0.16 11.69 -23.00
CA TYR A 391 -0.11 10.48 -23.79
C TYR A 391 0.94 10.31 -24.89
N ASP A 392 1.52 9.13 -24.96
CA ASP A 392 2.49 8.74 -25.98
C ASP A 392 1.79 7.82 -27.02
N PRO A 393 1.45 8.33 -28.22
CA PRO A 393 0.73 7.53 -29.22
C PRO A 393 1.56 6.39 -29.79
N ALA A 394 2.90 6.49 -29.78
CA ALA A 394 3.77 5.41 -30.23
C ALA A 394 3.79 4.22 -29.27
N LYS A 395 3.73 4.51 -27.97
CA LYS A 395 3.64 3.49 -26.90
C LYS A 395 2.20 3.11 -26.57
N LYS A 396 1.21 3.86 -27.05
CA LYS A 396 -0.21 3.74 -26.73
C LYS A 396 -0.50 3.76 -25.22
N MET A 397 0.24 4.58 -24.48
CA MET A 397 0.10 4.69 -23.02
C MET A 397 0.38 6.12 -22.54
N VAL A 398 -0.07 6.42 -21.32
CA VAL A 398 0.35 7.63 -20.63
C VAL A 398 1.78 7.46 -20.14
N VAL A 399 2.61 8.45 -20.38
CA VAL A 399 3.95 8.60 -19.81
C VAL A 399 3.97 9.81 -18.88
N LEU A 400 4.98 9.87 -18.02
CA LEU A 400 5.15 10.99 -17.10
C LEU A 400 6.43 11.74 -17.47
N ASP A 401 6.27 13.02 -17.76
CA ASP A 401 7.36 13.96 -17.99
C ASP A 401 7.63 14.76 -16.70
N ASP A 402 8.75 15.46 -16.67
CA ASP A 402 9.12 16.40 -15.60
C ASP A 402 9.03 15.79 -14.19
N ILE A 403 9.46 14.54 -14.04
CA ILE A 403 9.42 13.82 -12.78
C ILE A 403 10.40 14.46 -11.79
N GLN A 404 9.90 14.84 -10.63
CA GLN A 404 10.73 15.28 -9.48
C GLN A 404 10.53 14.34 -8.31
N ARG A 405 11.64 13.93 -7.70
CA ARG A 405 11.65 13.15 -6.46
C ARG A 405 11.89 14.05 -5.26
N PHE A 406 11.24 13.72 -4.17
CA PHE A 406 11.41 14.37 -2.87
C PHE A 406 11.80 13.31 -1.85
N GLY A 407 12.89 13.57 -1.14
CA GLY A 407 13.31 12.73 -0.02
C GLY A 407 12.29 12.74 1.11
N ALA A 408 12.24 11.67 1.88
CA ALA A 408 11.30 11.52 2.99
C ALA A 408 11.34 12.70 3.97
N GLU A 409 12.55 13.22 4.29
CA GLU A 409 12.74 14.34 5.22
C GLU A 409 12.27 15.70 4.66
N CYS A 410 12.03 15.77 3.34
CA CYS A 410 11.49 16.98 2.71
C CYS A 410 9.96 17.10 2.88
N VAL A 411 9.27 15.98 3.00
CA VAL A 411 7.80 15.93 2.88
C VAL A 411 7.08 15.29 4.07
N ASN A 412 7.82 14.94 5.11
CA ASN A 412 7.27 14.42 6.36
C ASN A 412 7.65 15.28 7.55
N PRO A 413 6.80 15.37 8.58
CA PRO A 413 7.15 15.99 9.84
C PRO A 413 8.29 15.23 10.54
N PRO A 414 9.06 15.89 11.42
CA PRO A 414 9.91 15.18 12.37
C PRO A 414 9.04 14.40 13.37
N ALA A 415 9.59 13.34 13.96
CA ALA A 415 8.85 12.47 14.88
C ALA A 415 8.26 13.18 16.13
N THR A 416 8.70 14.40 16.39
CA THR A 416 8.28 15.23 17.54
C THR A 416 7.08 16.15 17.25
N MET A 417 6.61 16.19 16.00
CA MET A 417 5.49 17.05 15.59
C MET A 417 4.45 16.24 14.85
N ASN A 418 3.17 16.60 15.00
CA ASN A 418 2.14 16.09 14.11
C ASN A 418 2.13 16.85 12.77
N SER A 419 1.41 16.30 11.80
CA SER A 419 1.36 16.83 10.42
C SER A 419 0.86 18.27 10.34
N GLU A 420 -0.25 18.56 11.01
CA GLU A 420 -0.89 19.87 10.98
C GLU A 420 0.00 20.95 11.61
N GLU A 421 0.58 20.68 12.78
CA GLU A 421 1.50 21.59 13.47
C GLU A 421 2.74 21.86 12.62
N TRP A 422 3.31 20.82 12.01
CA TRP A 422 4.48 20.94 11.17
C TRP A 422 4.25 21.82 9.94
N ILE A 423 3.12 21.63 9.24
CA ILE A 423 2.79 22.47 8.08
C ILE A 423 2.57 23.92 8.53
N LYS A 424 1.74 24.15 9.56
CA LYS A 424 1.44 25.49 10.08
C LYS A 424 2.68 26.25 10.55
N ALA A 425 3.67 25.55 11.07
CA ALA A 425 4.94 26.13 11.49
C ALA A 425 5.91 26.42 10.31
N GLY A 426 5.52 26.15 9.06
CA GLY A 426 6.35 26.38 7.87
C GLY A 426 7.41 25.31 7.65
N PHE A 427 7.10 24.08 7.97
CA PHE A 427 7.92 22.87 7.72
C PHE A 427 9.28 22.89 8.43
N PRO A 428 9.38 23.14 9.76
CA PRO A 428 10.65 23.17 10.45
C PRO A 428 11.38 21.83 10.34
N GLY A 429 12.70 21.89 10.08
CA GLY A 429 13.55 20.72 9.94
C GLY A 429 13.44 19.96 8.60
N ALA A 430 12.59 20.42 7.68
CA ALA A 430 12.53 19.81 6.35
C ALA A 430 13.86 19.98 5.60
N LYS A 431 14.34 18.88 4.97
CA LYS A 431 15.56 18.87 4.16
C LYS A 431 15.20 18.55 2.70
N CYS A 432 15.16 19.58 1.88
CA CYS A 432 14.79 19.48 0.47
C CYS A 432 16.04 19.65 -0.46
#